data_54f2f66cb223be2d661edc76a93d410d
#
_entry.id   54f2f66cb223be2d661edc76a93d410d
#
_cell.length_a   1.000
_cell.length_b   1.000
_cell.length_c   1.000
_cell.angle_alpha   90.00
_cell.angle_beta   90.00
_cell.angle_gamma   90.00
#
_symmetry.space_group_name_H-M   'P 1'
#
loop_
_entity.id
_entity.type
_entity.pdbx_description
1 polymer ?
#
loop_
_entity_poly.entity_id
_entity_poly.type
_entity_poly.pdbx_seq_one_letter_code
_entity_poly.pdbx_strand_id
1 'polypeptide(L)'
;MQVCYKIVLDLYDEIGYEVTRKGRSNYLLYAKEAMKNQVRAYFTEAKWFHQNHIPMMEEYMPIALSTIAIELLLVMLLLLGMGDTVTKDVFDWLLYSKPKIVNAMKIVCRLMDDIAGHKFEQERGHGPSSMECFMKQYGVTEEEAKEELHKQVANAWKDINEGLCCSTNVPRQLLVRILNFTRVVHVVYKDEIDLYTHAGTKLKEHVTNLYVNPLPM
;
A
#
# COMPACT_ATOMS: atom_id res chain seq x y z
N MET A 1 -8.65 13.30 -18.00
CA MET A 1 -8.74 13.87 -16.62
C MET A 1 -10.17 14.04 -16.14
N GLN A 2 -11.06 14.83 -16.80
CA GLN A 2 -12.46 15.02 -16.36
C GLN A 2 -13.25 13.71 -16.24
N VAL A 3 -13.07 12.76 -17.17
CA VAL A 3 -13.74 11.45 -17.14
C VAL A 3 -13.33 10.66 -15.90
N CYS A 4 -12.02 10.55 -15.63
CA CYS A 4 -11.52 9.81 -14.44
C CYS A 4 -12.04 10.45 -13.14
N TYR A 5 -12.05 11.78 -13.05
CA TYR A 5 -12.58 12.48 -11.89
C TYR A 5 -14.07 12.18 -11.66
N LYS A 6 -14.87 12.22 -12.73
CA LYS A 6 -16.29 11.89 -12.65
C LYS A 6 -16.51 10.43 -12.19
N ILE A 7 -15.78 9.47 -12.77
CA ILE A 7 -15.88 8.05 -12.38
C ILE A 7 -15.59 7.86 -10.89
N VAL A 8 -14.57 8.53 -10.35
CA VAL A 8 -14.26 8.46 -8.91
C VAL A 8 -15.41 9.02 -8.08
N LEU A 9 -16.03 10.14 -8.47
CA LEU A 9 -17.17 10.69 -7.74
C LEU A 9 -18.37 9.75 -7.80
N ASP A 10 -18.72 9.26 -8.98
CA ASP A 10 -19.84 8.32 -9.19
C ASP A 10 -19.64 7.05 -8.34
N LEU A 11 -18.42 6.50 -8.29
CA LEU A 11 -18.08 5.36 -7.44
C LEU A 11 -18.32 5.63 -5.95
N TYR A 12 -17.92 6.82 -5.46
CA TYR A 12 -18.15 7.18 -4.06
C TYR A 12 -19.62 7.41 -3.73
N ASP A 13 -20.44 7.83 -4.71
CA ASP A 13 -21.89 7.93 -4.56
C ASP A 13 -22.53 6.53 -4.48
N GLU A 14 -22.08 5.57 -5.31
CA GLU A 14 -22.52 4.17 -5.24
C GLU A 14 -22.15 3.53 -3.89
N ILE A 15 -20.89 3.71 -3.44
CA ILE A 15 -20.45 3.25 -2.12
C ILE A 15 -21.30 3.89 -1.03
N GLY A 16 -21.58 5.21 -1.13
CA GLY A 16 -22.40 5.93 -0.19
C GLY A 16 -23.81 5.35 -0.07
N TYR A 17 -24.44 5.02 -1.20
CA TYR A 17 -25.73 4.33 -1.25
C TYR A 17 -25.67 2.97 -0.53
N GLU A 18 -24.70 2.12 -0.87
CA GLU A 18 -24.58 0.78 -0.28
C GLU A 18 -24.31 0.80 1.23
N VAL A 19 -23.42 1.69 1.72
CA VAL A 19 -23.15 1.77 3.16
C VAL A 19 -24.30 2.40 3.94
N THR A 20 -25.07 3.30 3.32
CA THR A 20 -26.27 3.88 3.92
C THR A 20 -27.34 2.82 4.09
N ARG A 21 -27.58 1.99 3.09
CA ARG A 21 -28.52 0.85 3.15
C ARG A 21 -28.17 -0.14 4.28
N LYS A 22 -26.88 -0.25 4.63
CA LYS A 22 -26.38 -1.08 5.73
C LYS A 22 -26.29 -0.34 7.08
N GLY A 23 -26.80 0.89 7.19
CA GLY A 23 -26.73 1.70 8.43
C GLY A 23 -25.33 2.19 8.78
N ARG A 24 -24.39 2.22 7.82
CA ARG A 24 -22.97 2.52 8.04
C ARG A 24 -22.49 3.82 7.37
N SER A 25 -23.40 4.71 7.01
CA SER A 25 -23.11 5.97 6.31
C SER A 25 -22.04 6.84 7.01
N ASN A 26 -22.00 6.80 8.34
CA ASN A 26 -21.04 7.57 9.15
C ASN A 26 -19.58 7.21 8.85
N TYR A 27 -19.31 6.01 8.32
CA TYR A 27 -17.95 5.55 8.03
C TYR A 27 -17.46 5.97 6.62
N LEU A 28 -18.35 6.48 5.77
CA LEU A 28 -17.98 6.98 4.44
C LEU A 28 -16.97 8.14 4.52
N LEU A 29 -17.00 8.92 5.59
CA LEU A 29 -16.03 10.00 5.81
C LEU A 29 -14.58 9.50 5.83
N TYR A 30 -14.32 8.34 6.42
CA TYR A 30 -12.98 7.76 6.49
C TYR A 30 -12.46 7.41 5.10
N ALA A 31 -13.32 6.82 4.24
CA ALA A 31 -12.94 6.51 2.86
C ALA A 31 -12.66 7.78 2.05
N LYS A 32 -13.49 8.82 2.22
CA LYS A 32 -13.27 10.12 1.56
C LYS A 32 -11.97 10.77 2.02
N GLU A 33 -11.63 10.70 3.31
CA GLU A 33 -10.38 11.28 3.83
C GLU A 33 -9.16 10.49 3.36
N ALA A 34 -9.21 9.15 3.39
CA ALA A 34 -8.14 8.31 2.87
C ALA A 34 -7.89 8.59 1.37
N MET A 35 -8.93 8.75 0.55
CA MET A 35 -8.79 9.11 -0.87
C MET A 35 -8.16 10.50 -1.04
N LYS A 36 -8.58 11.49 -0.26
CA LYS A 36 -7.99 12.84 -0.33
C LYS A 36 -6.49 12.81 0.03
N ASN A 37 -6.11 12.03 1.04
CA ASN A 37 -4.71 11.87 1.43
C ASN A 37 -3.90 11.21 0.30
N GLN A 38 -4.46 10.20 -0.34
CA GLN A 38 -3.88 9.55 -1.51
C GLN A 38 -3.62 10.54 -2.65
N VAL A 39 -4.63 11.33 -3.00
CA VAL A 39 -4.52 12.34 -4.08
C VAL A 39 -3.49 13.42 -3.73
N ARG A 40 -3.44 13.90 -2.48
CA ARG A 40 -2.45 14.90 -2.03
C ARG A 40 -1.03 14.33 -2.13
N ALA A 41 -0.82 13.08 -1.77
CA ALA A 41 0.48 12.43 -1.84
C ALA A 41 0.94 12.28 -3.30
N TYR A 42 0.10 11.76 -4.20
CA TYR A 42 0.40 11.69 -5.63
C TYR A 42 0.69 13.07 -6.25
N PHE A 43 -0.02 14.11 -5.80
CA PHE A 43 0.25 15.47 -6.27
C PHE A 43 1.64 15.97 -5.84
N THR A 44 2.12 15.54 -4.67
CA THR A 44 3.48 15.86 -4.20
C THR A 44 4.53 15.15 -5.06
N GLU A 45 4.37 13.85 -5.33
CA GLU A 45 5.25 13.10 -6.25
C GLU A 45 5.28 13.71 -7.65
N ALA A 46 4.10 14.09 -8.17
CA ALA A 46 4.01 14.76 -9.47
C ALA A 46 4.78 16.10 -9.50
N LYS A 47 4.79 16.87 -8.41
CA LYS A 47 5.61 18.08 -8.30
C LYS A 47 7.10 17.75 -8.33
N TRP A 48 7.54 16.74 -7.56
CA TRP A 48 8.95 16.32 -7.59
C TRP A 48 9.39 15.93 -8.99
N PHE A 49 8.58 15.11 -9.67
CA PHE A 49 8.85 14.71 -11.05
C PHE A 49 9.00 15.91 -11.99
N HIS A 50 8.05 16.87 -11.99
CA HIS A 50 8.10 18.04 -12.85
C HIS A 50 9.22 19.03 -12.51
N GLN A 51 9.68 19.02 -11.28
CA GLN A 51 10.79 19.85 -10.81
C GLN A 51 12.17 19.17 -10.95
N ASN A 52 12.22 17.92 -11.42
CA ASN A 52 13.41 17.06 -11.37
C ASN A 52 14.04 17.02 -9.96
N HIS A 53 13.17 17.06 -8.94
CA HIS A 53 13.57 17.02 -7.55
C HIS A 53 13.67 15.57 -7.08
N ILE A 54 14.84 15.16 -6.59
CA ILE A 54 15.03 13.89 -5.90
C ILE A 54 15.07 14.23 -4.41
N PRO A 55 14.03 13.89 -3.63
CA PRO A 55 13.95 14.19 -2.20
C PRO A 55 14.96 13.37 -1.39
N MET A 56 15.20 13.79 -0.14
CA MET A 56 15.91 12.97 0.84
C MET A 56 14.95 11.91 1.40
N MET A 57 15.47 10.83 2.00
CA MET A 57 14.63 9.72 2.51
C MET A 57 13.59 10.17 3.53
N GLU A 58 13.92 11.15 4.38
CA GLU A 58 13.01 11.72 5.37
C GLU A 58 11.85 12.49 4.74
N GLU A 59 12.02 13.05 3.53
CA GLU A 59 10.99 13.72 2.75
C GLU A 59 10.22 12.71 1.90
N TYR A 60 10.92 11.74 1.30
CA TYR A 60 10.36 10.72 0.42
C TYR A 60 9.42 9.77 1.15
N MET A 61 9.89 9.11 2.22
CA MET A 61 9.17 8.01 2.86
C MET A 61 7.74 8.37 3.32
N PRO A 62 7.47 9.53 3.96
CA PRO A 62 6.09 9.86 4.36
C PRO A 62 5.12 9.96 3.19
N ILE A 63 5.58 10.44 2.03
CA ILE A 63 4.78 10.56 0.81
C ILE A 63 4.62 9.20 0.15
N ALA A 64 5.71 8.46 -0.05
CA ALA A 64 5.74 7.14 -0.67
C ALA A 64 4.91 6.10 0.09
N LEU A 65 4.93 6.15 1.44
CA LEU A 65 4.06 5.30 2.27
C LEU A 65 2.57 5.69 2.18
N SER A 66 2.26 6.86 1.66
CA SER A 66 0.88 7.24 1.36
C SER A 66 0.49 6.81 -0.05
N THR A 67 1.38 6.99 -1.05
CA THR A 67 1.10 6.67 -2.46
C THR A 67 1.01 5.17 -2.73
N ILE A 68 1.55 4.30 -1.88
CA ILE A 68 1.36 2.85 -1.99
C ILE A 68 -0.11 2.40 -1.75
N ALA A 69 -1.01 3.30 -1.40
CA ALA A 69 -2.46 3.14 -1.27
C ALA A 69 -2.94 2.13 -0.20
N ILE A 70 -2.07 1.57 0.61
CA ILE A 70 -2.41 0.57 1.64
C ILE A 70 -3.46 1.10 2.63
N GLU A 71 -3.33 2.35 3.05
CA GLU A 71 -4.27 2.97 3.99
C GLU A 71 -5.67 3.07 3.38
N LEU A 72 -5.78 3.52 2.12
CA LEU A 72 -7.04 3.56 1.40
C LEU A 72 -7.65 2.17 1.23
N LEU A 73 -6.84 1.17 0.85
CA LEU A 73 -7.29 -0.23 0.69
C LEU A 73 -7.80 -0.81 2.02
N LEU A 74 -7.12 -0.57 3.13
CA LEU A 74 -7.56 -1.03 4.45
C LEU A 74 -8.85 -0.33 4.89
N VAL A 75 -8.99 0.96 4.66
CA VAL A 75 -10.24 1.69 4.95
C VAL A 75 -11.41 1.14 4.12
N MET A 76 -11.20 0.87 2.84
CA MET A 76 -12.22 0.26 1.98
C MET A 76 -12.56 -1.16 2.42
N LEU A 77 -11.57 -1.95 2.84
CA LEU A 77 -11.78 -3.28 3.42
C LEU A 77 -12.64 -3.21 4.69
N LEU A 78 -12.38 -2.26 5.59
CA LEU A 78 -13.17 -2.04 6.80
C LEU A 78 -14.60 -1.62 6.44
N LEU A 79 -14.75 -0.73 5.48
CA LEU A 79 -16.04 -0.16 5.10
C LEU A 79 -16.96 -1.19 4.42
N LEU A 80 -16.43 -1.97 3.48
CA LEU A 80 -17.19 -2.84 2.60
C LEU A 80 -17.07 -4.33 2.94
N GLY A 81 -15.89 -4.77 3.42
CA GLY A 81 -15.49 -6.17 3.47
C GLY A 81 -15.55 -6.85 4.85
N MET A 82 -15.75 -6.11 5.95
CA MET A 82 -15.72 -6.68 7.31
C MET A 82 -17.03 -6.59 8.07
N GLY A 83 -18.08 -6.01 7.49
CA GLY A 83 -19.43 -5.99 8.09
C GLY A 83 -19.48 -5.34 9.47
N ASP A 84 -20.33 -5.90 10.35
CA ASP A 84 -20.64 -5.32 11.66
C ASP A 84 -19.55 -5.54 12.72
N THR A 85 -18.50 -6.28 12.39
CA THR A 85 -17.36 -6.49 13.31
C THR A 85 -16.46 -5.26 13.43
N VAL A 86 -16.69 -4.22 12.62
CA VAL A 86 -15.87 -3.01 12.58
C VAL A 86 -16.61 -1.83 13.17
N THR A 87 -16.03 -1.27 14.24
CA THR A 87 -16.52 -0.08 14.96
C THR A 87 -15.78 1.18 14.51
N LYS A 88 -16.27 2.34 14.96
CA LYS A 88 -15.60 3.64 14.80
C LYS A 88 -14.14 3.59 15.28
N ASP A 89 -13.90 2.95 16.43
CA ASP A 89 -12.56 2.90 17.04
C ASP A 89 -11.53 2.19 16.14
N VAL A 90 -11.96 1.22 15.33
CA VAL A 90 -11.09 0.53 14.37
C VAL A 90 -10.68 1.46 13.22
N PHE A 91 -11.59 2.30 12.74
CA PHE A 91 -11.26 3.34 11.75
C PHE A 91 -10.32 4.40 12.34
N ASP A 92 -10.61 4.88 13.55
CA ASP A 92 -9.78 5.85 14.25
C ASP A 92 -8.38 5.28 14.52
N TRP A 93 -8.29 4.01 14.93
CA TRP A 93 -7.03 3.31 15.09
C TRP A 93 -6.23 3.28 13.78
N LEU A 94 -6.87 2.95 12.67
CA LEU A 94 -6.20 2.83 11.37
C LEU A 94 -5.65 4.19 10.89
N LEU A 95 -6.48 5.25 10.94
CA LEU A 95 -6.13 6.53 10.31
C LEU A 95 -5.39 7.50 11.23
N TYR A 96 -5.71 7.50 12.53
CA TYR A 96 -5.20 8.53 13.43
C TYR A 96 -4.14 8.03 14.41
N SER A 97 -4.17 6.74 14.79
CA SER A 97 -3.18 6.20 15.73
C SER A 97 -1.89 5.74 15.05
N LYS A 98 -1.86 5.70 13.71
CA LYS A 98 -0.70 5.26 12.89
C LYS A 98 -0.07 3.95 13.41
N PRO A 99 -0.83 2.86 13.46
CA PRO A 99 -0.38 1.64 14.13
C PRO A 99 0.88 1.07 13.48
N LYS A 100 1.83 0.65 14.31
CA LYS A 100 3.15 0.16 13.90
C LYS A 100 3.06 -0.95 12.85
N ILE A 101 2.12 -1.90 13.02
CA ILE A 101 1.91 -3.02 12.08
C ILE A 101 1.47 -2.54 10.68
N VAL A 102 0.63 -1.51 10.59
CA VAL A 102 0.19 -0.93 9.30
C VAL A 102 1.32 -0.16 8.66
N ASN A 103 2.09 0.61 9.43
CA ASN A 103 3.25 1.31 8.92
C ASN A 103 4.31 0.33 8.40
N ALA A 104 4.56 -0.75 9.13
CA ALA A 104 5.48 -1.80 8.71
C ALA A 104 5.01 -2.49 7.41
N MET A 105 3.72 -2.78 7.27
CA MET A 105 3.15 -3.27 6.01
C MET A 105 3.41 -2.30 4.84
N LYS A 106 3.18 -1.00 5.05
CA LYS A 106 3.44 0.03 4.03
C LYS A 106 4.92 0.04 3.62
N ILE A 107 5.85 -0.06 4.59
CA ILE A 107 7.29 -0.12 4.35
C ILE A 107 7.65 -1.34 3.50
N VAL A 108 7.17 -2.54 3.87
CA VAL A 108 7.42 -3.75 3.08
C VAL A 108 6.92 -3.58 1.65
N CYS A 109 5.68 -3.10 1.48
CA CYS A 109 5.09 -2.92 0.16
C CYS A 109 5.88 -1.91 -0.68
N ARG A 110 6.20 -0.74 -0.14
CA ARG A 110 6.90 0.33 -0.85
C ARG A 110 8.32 -0.06 -1.22
N LEU A 111 9.10 -0.55 -0.27
CA LEU A 111 10.50 -0.82 -0.54
C LEU A 111 10.69 -2.02 -1.49
N MET A 112 9.84 -3.04 -1.40
CA MET A 112 9.90 -4.16 -2.35
C MET A 112 9.48 -3.76 -3.76
N ASP A 113 8.48 -2.88 -3.89
CA ASP A 113 8.05 -2.28 -5.15
C ASP A 113 9.20 -1.48 -5.78
N ASP A 114 9.78 -0.53 -5.03
CA ASP A 114 10.86 0.34 -5.49
C ASP A 114 12.13 -0.45 -5.87
N ILE A 115 12.48 -1.52 -5.14
CA ILE A 115 13.62 -2.37 -5.46
C ILE A 115 13.37 -3.14 -6.77
N ALA A 116 12.20 -3.77 -6.89
CA ALA A 116 11.89 -4.59 -8.05
C ALA A 116 11.62 -3.77 -9.32
N GLY A 117 11.02 -2.58 -9.16
CA GLY A 117 10.68 -1.67 -10.25
C GLY A 117 11.84 -0.82 -10.76
N HIS A 118 12.91 -0.63 -9.96
CA HIS A 118 13.94 0.39 -10.15
C HIS A 118 14.46 0.49 -11.60
N LYS A 119 14.94 -0.60 -12.18
CA LYS A 119 15.52 -0.60 -13.53
C LYS A 119 14.51 -0.19 -14.60
N PHE A 120 13.30 -0.74 -14.50
CA PHE A 120 12.24 -0.48 -15.46
C PHE A 120 11.71 0.95 -15.36
N GLU A 121 11.61 1.47 -14.15
CA GLU A 121 11.17 2.85 -13.88
C GLU A 121 12.19 3.86 -14.39
N GLN A 122 13.49 3.58 -14.26
CA GLN A 122 14.56 4.40 -14.85
C GLN A 122 14.47 4.45 -16.37
N GLU A 123 14.25 3.32 -17.03
CA GLU A 123 14.10 3.25 -18.49
C GLU A 123 12.89 4.06 -18.99
N ARG A 124 11.81 4.13 -18.20
CA ARG A 124 10.59 4.89 -18.53
C ARG A 124 10.64 6.37 -18.16
N GLY A 125 11.64 6.81 -17.42
CA GLY A 125 11.70 8.18 -16.90
C GLY A 125 10.60 8.43 -15.87
N HIS A 126 10.50 7.58 -14.85
CA HIS A 126 9.58 7.72 -13.72
C HIS A 126 10.09 8.73 -12.69
N GLY A 127 9.24 9.07 -11.71
CA GLY A 127 9.64 9.86 -10.53
C GLY A 127 10.64 9.10 -9.65
N PRO A 128 11.33 9.80 -8.72
CA PRO A 128 12.33 9.17 -7.87
C PRO A 128 11.71 8.12 -6.95
N SER A 129 12.36 6.96 -6.84
CA SER A 129 12.04 5.88 -5.91
C SER A 129 12.92 5.95 -4.65
N SER A 130 12.69 5.06 -3.68
CA SER A 130 13.55 4.94 -2.50
C SER A 130 15.00 4.62 -2.87
N MET A 131 15.24 3.92 -3.98
CA MET A 131 16.57 3.61 -4.48
C MET A 131 17.35 4.89 -4.82
N GLU A 132 16.82 5.76 -5.70
CA GLU A 132 17.48 7.01 -6.07
C GLU A 132 17.63 7.97 -4.89
N CYS A 133 16.60 8.05 -4.03
CA CYS A 133 16.64 8.89 -2.85
C CYS A 133 17.76 8.47 -1.89
N PHE A 134 17.88 7.16 -1.66
CA PHE A 134 18.90 6.60 -0.77
C PHE A 134 20.31 6.76 -1.35
N MET A 135 20.50 6.37 -2.62
CA MET A 135 21.79 6.52 -3.32
C MET A 135 22.27 7.96 -3.31
N LYS A 136 21.38 8.92 -3.60
CA LYS A 136 21.71 10.34 -3.59
C LYS A 136 22.06 10.85 -2.19
N GLN A 137 21.30 10.46 -1.18
CA GLN A 137 21.48 10.95 0.19
C GLN A 137 22.78 10.48 0.82
N TYR A 138 23.14 9.22 0.58
CA TYR A 138 24.30 8.58 1.25
C TYR A 138 25.51 8.41 0.35
N GLY A 139 25.41 8.72 -0.94
CA GLY A 139 26.52 8.60 -1.90
C GLY A 139 26.97 7.15 -2.11
N VAL A 140 26.02 6.20 -2.03
CA VAL A 140 26.28 4.76 -2.12
C VAL A 140 25.90 4.19 -3.49
N THR A 141 26.38 2.99 -3.79
CA THR A 141 26.03 2.24 -5.01
C THR A 141 24.60 1.70 -4.97
N GLU A 142 24.09 1.23 -6.12
CA GLU A 142 22.80 0.57 -6.22
C GLU A 142 22.73 -0.69 -5.33
N GLU A 143 23.79 -1.49 -5.34
CA GLU A 143 23.89 -2.71 -4.53
C GLU A 143 23.85 -2.42 -3.02
N GLU A 144 24.57 -1.42 -2.57
CA GLU A 144 24.57 -1.01 -1.16
C GLU A 144 23.21 -0.43 -0.74
N ALA A 145 22.58 0.37 -1.60
CA ALA A 145 21.24 0.89 -1.35
C ALA A 145 20.21 -0.25 -1.24
N LYS A 146 20.25 -1.20 -2.18
CA LYS A 146 19.39 -2.38 -2.18
C LYS A 146 19.54 -3.23 -0.91
N GLU A 147 20.79 -3.50 -0.51
CA GLU A 147 21.08 -4.27 0.71
C GLU A 147 20.47 -3.59 1.94
N GLU A 148 20.62 -2.27 2.05
CA GLU A 148 20.07 -1.51 3.19
C GLU A 148 18.54 -1.47 3.17
N LEU A 149 17.91 -1.28 2.02
CA LEU A 149 16.46 -1.29 1.91
C LEU A 149 15.90 -2.69 2.24
N HIS A 150 16.57 -3.77 1.85
CA HIS A 150 16.21 -5.13 2.28
C HIS A 150 16.31 -5.32 3.80
N LYS A 151 17.32 -4.74 4.48
CA LYS A 151 17.40 -4.74 5.95
C LYS A 151 16.21 -4.01 6.57
N GLN A 152 15.77 -2.89 5.98
CA GLN A 152 14.58 -2.17 6.44
C GLN A 152 13.31 -3.01 6.26
N VAL A 153 13.17 -3.72 5.13
CA VAL A 153 12.07 -4.69 4.92
C VAL A 153 12.10 -5.79 5.99
N ALA A 154 13.27 -6.36 6.28
CA ALA A 154 13.41 -7.38 7.32
C ALA A 154 13.05 -6.87 8.73
N ASN A 155 13.38 -5.62 9.04
CA ASN A 155 12.98 -4.99 10.31
C ASN A 155 11.47 -4.71 10.35
N ALA A 156 10.87 -4.26 9.26
CA ALA A 156 9.42 -4.08 9.17
C ALA A 156 8.66 -5.42 9.38
N TRP A 157 9.21 -6.55 8.92
CA TRP A 157 8.66 -7.87 9.23
C TRP A 157 8.69 -8.21 10.72
N LYS A 158 9.73 -7.81 11.46
CA LYS A 158 9.75 -7.97 12.93
C LYS A 158 8.63 -7.18 13.58
N ASP A 159 8.40 -5.95 13.12
CA ASP A 159 7.32 -5.08 13.60
C ASP A 159 5.92 -5.64 13.30
N ILE A 160 5.74 -6.29 12.14
CA ILE A 160 4.49 -7.00 11.82
C ILE A 160 4.27 -8.16 12.78
N ASN A 161 5.30 -8.99 13.01
CA ASN A 161 5.21 -10.13 13.93
C ASN A 161 4.91 -9.68 15.36
N GLU A 162 5.57 -8.62 15.84
CA GLU A 162 5.28 -8.03 17.14
C GLU A 162 3.82 -7.58 17.24
N GLY A 163 3.32 -6.84 16.23
CA GLY A 163 1.95 -6.37 16.19
C GLY A 163 0.89 -7.48 16.16
N LEU A 164 1.24 -8.66 15.65
CA LEU A 164 0.37 -9.84 15.67
C LEU A 164 0.32 -10.55 17.04
N CYS A 165 1.40 -10.45 17.80
CA CYS A 165 1.53 -11.09 19.12
C CYS A 165 0.98 -10.19 20.25
N CYS A 166 0.97 -8.87 20.05
CA CYS A 166 0.47 -7.95 21.06
C CYS A 166 -1.06 -8.00 21.17
N SER A 167 -1.58 -7.86 22.41
CA SER A 167 -3.01 -7.67 22.62
C SER A 167 -3.42 -6.32 22.07
N THR A 168 -4.44 -6.29 21.22
CA THR A 168 -4.99 -5.08 20.61
C THR A 168 -6.51 -5.06 20.73
N ASN A 169 -7.10 -3.86 20.73
CA ASN A 169 -8.56 -3.68 20.70
C ASN A 169 -9.16 -3.81 19.29
N VAL A 170 -8.34 -4.16 18.29
CA VAL A 170 -8.82 -4.36 16.93
C VAL A 170 -9.11 -5.84 16.64
N PRO A 171 -10.07 -6.14 15.76
CA PRO A 171 -10.40 -7.51 15.41
C PRO A 171 -9.18 -8.27 14.87
N ARG A 172 -8.90 -9.47 15.43
CA ARG A 172 -7.77 -10.31 14.95
C ARG A 172 -7.88 -10.60 13.44
N GLN A 173 -9.09 -10.67 12.91
CA GLN A 173 -9.33 -10.85 11.48
C GLN A 173 -8.71 -9.72 10.63
N LEU A 174 -8.69 -8.48 11.12
CA LEU A 174 -8.01 -7.37 10.44
C LEU A 174 -6.49 -7.57 10.45
N LEU A 175 -5.91 -7.94 11.59
CA LEU A 175 -4.47 -8.20 11.70
C LEU A 175 -4.03 -9.33 10.77
N VAL A 176 -4.83 -10.40 10.66
CA VAL A 176 -4.57 -11.52 9.73
C VAL A 176 -4.63 -11.04 8.27
N ARG A 177 -5.56 -10.14 7.93
CA ARG A 177 -5.62 -9.57 6.56
C ARG A 177 -4.41 -8.69 6.25
N ILE A 178 -3.96 -7.88 7.21
CA ILE A 178 -2.71 -7.11 7.08
C ILE A 178 -1.53 -8.06 6.81
N LEU A 179 -1.38 -9.13 7.61
CA LEU A 179 -0.34 -10.12 7.42
C LEU A 179 -0.42 -10.78 6.03
N ASN A 180 -1.60 -11.25 5.65
CA ASN A 180 -1.76 -11.98 4.39
C ASN A 180 -1.52 -11.06 3.18
N PHE A 181 -1.95 -9.82 3.24
CA PHE A 181 -1.65 -8.85 2.20
C PHE A 181 -0.14 -8.60 2.09
N THR A 182 0.56 -8.44 3.22
CA THR A 182 2.02 -8.28 3.22
C THR A 182 2.72 -9.51 2.63
N ARG A 183 2.21 -10.72 2.89
CA ARG A 183 2.74 -11.96 2.28
C ARG A 183 2.57 -11.98 0.76
N VAL A 184 1.47 -11.47 0.23
CA VAL A 184 1.25 -11.39 -1.22
C VAL A 184 2.30 -10.50 -1.89
N VAL A 185 2.79 -9.47 -1.21
CA VAL A 185 3.88 -8.61 -1.72
C VAL A 185 5.12 -9.44 -2.08
N HIS A 186 5.50 -10.40 -1.24
CA HIS A 186 6.63 -11.30 -1.55
C HIS A 186 6.37 -12.25 -2.73
N VAL A 187 5.11 -12.53 -3.05
CA VAL A 187 4.77 -13.31 -4.27
C VAL A 187 4.90 -12.44 -5.51
N VAL A 188 4.44 -11.18 -5.39
CA VAL A 188 4.39 -10.22 -6.51
C VAL A 188 5.79 -9.71 -6.88
N TYR A 189 6.64 -9.45 -5.87
CA TYR A 189 8.00 -8.91 -6.06
C TYR A 189 9.09 -9.94 -5.76
N LYS A 190 8.77 -11.22 -5.97
CA LYS A 190 9.72 -12.30 -5.75
C LYS A 190 10.91 -12.21 -6.69
N ASP A 191 12.09 -12.51 -6.14
CA ASP A 191 13.36 -12.52 -6.90
C ASP A 191 13.65 -11.17 -7.59
N GLU A 192 13.16 -10.07 -6.98
CA GLU A 192 13.30 -8.69 -7.49
C GLU A 192 12.68 -8.49 -8.89
N ILE A 193 11.65 -9.25 -9.21
CA ILE A 193 10.89 -9.11 -10.43
C ILE A 193 9.53 -8.51 -10.09
N ASP A 194 9.19 -7.40 -10.72
CA ASP A 194 7.87 -6.79 -10.63
C ASP A 194 6.84 -7.58 -11.46
N LEU A 195 6.22 -8.57 -10.83
CA LEU A 195 5.15 -9.35 -11.45
C LEU A 195 3.83 -8.58 -11.50
N TYR A 196 3.69 -7.47 -10.79
CA TYR A 196 2.48 -6.65 -10.82
C TYR A 196 2.40 -5.88 -12.15
N THR A 197 3.49 -5.23 -12.55
CA THR A 197 3.57 -4.52 -13.83
C THR A 197 3.78 -5.48 -15.00
N HIS A 198 4.58 -6.53 -14.77
CA HIS A 198 4.93 -7.52 -15.80
C HIS A 198 4.38 -8.90 -15.41
N ALA A 199 3.04 -9.04 -15.48
CA ALA A 199 2.35 -10.30 -15.16
C ALA A 199 2.85 -11.44 -16.05
N GLY A 200 3.93 -12.09 -15.62
CA GLY A 200 4.47 -13.28 -16.26
C GLY A 200 3.56 -14.51 -16.09
N THR A 201 3.99 -15.65 -16.62
CA THR A 201 3.23 -16.91 -16.54
C THR A 201 2.85 -17.27 -15.12
N LYS A 202 3.76 -17.12 -14.14
CA LYS A 202 3.51 -17.47 -12.74
C LYS A 202 2.38 -16.69 -12.10
N LEU A 203 2.31 -15.36 -12.28
CA LEU A 203 1.22 -14.58 -11.70
C LEU A 203 -0.11 -14.92 -12.36
N LYS A 204 -0.13 -15.13 -13.67
CA LYS A 204 -1.32 -15.59 -14.39
C LYS A 204 -1.80 -16.94 -13.88
N GLU A 205 -0.89 -17.90 -13.64
CA GLU A 205 -1.22 -19.20 -13.04
C GLU A 205 -1.82 -19.03 -11.64
N HIS A 206 -1.25 -18.19 -10.78
CA HIS A 206 -1.80 -17.91 -9.45
C HIS A 206 -3.22 -17.33 -9.53
N VAL A 207 -3.45 -16.36 -10.41
CA VAL A 207 -4.78 -15.77 -10.63
C VAL A 207 -5.77 -16.81 -11.17
N THR A 208 -5.34 -17.62 -12.14
CA THR A 208 -6.16 -18.69 -12.71
C THR A 208 -6.52 -19.74 -11.65
N ASN A 209 -5.58 -20.12 -10.80
CA ASN A 209 -5.83 -21.07 -9.72
C ASN A 209 -6.80 -20.51 -8.66
N LEU A 210 -6.82 -19.19 -8.43
CA LEU A 210 -7.73 -18.58 -7.48
C LEU A 210 -9.16 -18.43 -8.00
N TYR A 211 -9.33 -18.16 -9.30
CA TYR A 211 -10.62 -17.74 -9.84
C TYR A 211 -11.24 -18.71 -10.87
N VAL A 212 -10.44 -19.58 -11.46
CA VAL A 212 -10.87 -20.43 -12.58
C VAL A 212 -10.78 -21.92 -12.23
N ASN A 213 -9.67 -22.35 -11.65
CA ASN A 213 -9.47 -23.76 -11.35
C ASN A 213 -10.21 -24.14 -10.05
N PRO A 214 -10.94 -25.29 -10.02
CA PRO A 214 -11.55 -25.75 -8.80
C PRO A 214 -10.47 -26.12 -7.76
N LEU A 215 -10.74 -25.81 -6.49
CA LEU A 215 -9.91 -26.32 -5.40
C LEU A 215 -10.00 -27.85 -5.38
N PRO A 216 -8.89 -28.58 -5.28
CA PRO A 216 -8.93 -30.02 -5.06
C PRO A 216 -9.63 -30.27 -3.71
N MET A 217 -10.76 -31.01 -3.77
CA MET A 217 -11.48 -31.48 -2.58
C MET A 217 -10.81 -32.72 -2.02
#